data_16094a67764686488ce81391c5180129
#
_entry.id   16094a67764686488ce81391c5180129
#
_cell.length_a   1.000
_cell.length_b   1.000
_cell.length_c   1.000
_cell.angle_alpha   90.00
_cell.angle_beta   90.00
_cell.angle_gamma   90.00
#
_symmetry.space_group_name_H-M   'P 1'
#
loop_
_entity.id
_entity.type
_entity.pdbx_description
1 polymer ?
#
loop_
_entity_poly.entity_id
_entity_poly.type
_entity_poly.pdbx_seq_one_letter_code
_entity_poly.pdbx_strand_id
1 'polypeptide(L)'
;VDELGHMVTSVTKAVDGVEYTFGADGYMEEGSERPKEEFTLGTLEGNHYTNPWADLTLTFPEEAVVLKGDGSSRTYALVGGEHVDPDDPELSYRVTVDFTEADVELDRFMDVLRQYGSTEGYQVDSSENVELGGHTYRSCRTSTRFADGTSHHSDWYVRQIEDKFVILHFDYYEELKGQADQVYQSIGQ
;
A
#
# COMPACT_ATOMS: atom_id res chain seq x y z
N VAL A 1 -13.83 4.94 -19.15
CA VAL A 1 -13.16 6.20 -19.51
C VAL A 1 -13.46 7.24 -18.46
N ASP A 2 -12.55 8.18 -18.24
CA ASP A 2 -12.77 9.34 -17.38
C ASP A 2 -13.73 10.36 -18.03
N GLU A 3 -13.97 11.48 -17.34
CA GLU A 3 -14.85 12.55 -17.85
C GLU A 3 -14.31 13.24 -19.12
N LEU A 4 -13.02 13.07 -19.41
CA LEU A 4 -12.35 13.58 -20.60
C LEU A 4 -12.30 12.56 -21.74
N GLY A 5 -12.82 11.33 -21.51
CA GLY A 5 -12.83 10.26 -22.49
C GLY A 5 -11.55 9.44 -22.57
N HIS A 6 -10.62 9.61 -21.60
CA HIS A 6 -9.41 8.77 -21.53
C HIS A 6 -9.75 7.42 -20.92
N MET A 7 -9.02 6.39 -21.33
CA MET A 7 -9.14 5.06 -20.75
C MET A 7 -8.58 5.07 -19.32
N VAL A 8 -9.38 4.61 -18.36
CA VAL A 8 -8.92 4.42 -16.97
C VAL A 8 -8.19 3.10 -16.85
N THR A 9 -7.11 3.06 -16.08
CA THR A 9 -6.29 1.89 -15.85
C THR A 9 -5.92 1.77 -14.38
N SER A 10 -5.78 0.53 -13.87
CA SER A 10 -5.38 0.25 -12.49
C SER A 10 -6.18 1.03 -11.45
N VAL A 11 -7.51 1.08 -11.62
CA VAL A 11 -8.41 1.88 -10.78
C VAL A 11 -9.74 1.17 -10.57
N THR A 12 -10.33 1.35 -9.38
CA THR A 12 -11.72 0.98 -9.10
C THR A 12 -12.62 2.20 -9.29
N LYS A 13 -13.70 2.03 -10.05
CA LYS A 13 -14.69 3.09 -10.33
C LYS A 13 -16.09 2.59 -10.02
N ALA A 14 -16.90 3.43 -9.37
CA ALA A 14 -18.32 3.14 -9.18
C ALA A 14 -19.15 3.67 -10.36
N VAL A 15 -20.08 2.84 -10.82
CA VAL A 15 -21.10 3.19 -11.82
C VAL A 15 -22.44 2.65 -11.32
N ASP A 16 -23.42 3.54 -11.16
CA ASP A 16 -24.79 3.21 -10.69
C ASP A 16 -24.80 2.38 -9.37
N GLY A 17 -23.88 2.67 -8.44
CA GLY A 17 -23.80 2.01 -7.14
C GLY A 17 -23.12 0.63 -7.17
N VAL A 18 -22.46 0.29 -8.27
CA VAL A 18 -21.62 -0.91 -8.41
C VAL A 18 -20.20 -0.48 -8.72
N GLU A 19 -19.25 -1.03 -8.01
CA GLU A 19 -17.82 -0.83 -8.27
C GLU A 19 -17.32 -1.82 -9.33
N TYR A 20 -16.43 -1.33 -10.19
CA TYR A 20 -15.74 -2.09 -11.22
C TYR A 20 -14.25 -1.80 -11.11
N THR A 21 -13.43 -2.84 -11.09
CA THR A 21 -11.98 -2.72 -11.13
C THR A 21 -11.50 -2.83 -12.58
N PHE A 22 -10.61 -1.92 -12.97
CA PHE A 22 -9.98 -1.91 -14.29
C PHE A 22 -8.50 -2.23 -14.16
N GLY A 23 -8.03 -3.20 -14.92
CA GLY A 23 -6.63 -3.58 -14.98
C GLY A 23 -5.72 -2.53 -15.63
N ALA A 24 -4.43 -2.82 -15.66
CA ALA A 24 -3.43 -1.95 -16.28
C ALA A 24 -3.63 -1.74 -17.80
N ASP A 25 -4.33 -2.65 -18.44
CA ASP A 25 -4.72 -2.60 -19.86
C ASP A 25 -6.02 -1.81 -20.11
N GLY A 26 -6.66 -1.32 -19.03
CA GLY A 26 -7.91 -0.55 -19.07
C GLY A 26 -9.18 -1.38 -19.30
N TYR A 27 -9.08 -2.72 -19.31
CA TYR A 27 -10.25 -3.58 -19.34
C TYR A 27 -10.75 -3.86 -17.93
N MET A 28 -12.08 -4.04 -17.80
CA MET A 28 -12.71 -4.44 -16.55
C MET A 28 -12.25 -5.86 -16.18
N GLU A 29 -11.84 -6.03 -14.95
CA GLU A 29 -11.48 -7.35 -14.42
C GLU A 29 -12.74 -8.18 -14.22
N GLU A 30 -12.76 -9.41 -14.72
CA GLU A 30 -13.91 -10.32 -14.65
C GLU A 30 -14.23 -10.66 -13.18
N GLY A 31 -15.49 -10.48 -12.79
CA GLY A 31 -15.95 -10.75 -11.42
C GLY A 31 -15.57 -9.67 -10.40
N SER A 32 -15.11 -8.50 -10.87
CA SER A 32 -14.78 -7.37 -9.99
C SER A 32 -15.99 -6.54 -9.56
N GLU A 33 -17.19 -6.84 -10.08
CA GLU A 33 -18.42 -6.13 -9.74
C GLU A 33 -18.82 -6.42 -8.30
N ARG A 34 -18.95 -5.38 -7.50
CA ARG A 34 -19.44 -5.46 -6.12
C ARG A 34 -20.32 -4.25 -5.78
N PRO A 35 -21.23 -4.36 -4.79
CA PRO A 35 -21.90 -3.19 -4.24
C PRO A 35 -20.88 -2.16 -3.78
N LYS A 36 -21.14 -0.88 -4.06
CA LYS A 36 -20.26 0.18 -3.58
C LYS A 36 -20.29 0.24 -2.05
N GLU A 37 -19.14 0.06 -1.46
CA GLU A 37 -18.94 0.28 -0.02
C GLU A 37 -18.67 1.76 0.26
N GLU A 38 -19.14 2.27 1.40
CA GLU A 38 -18.77 3.60 1.84
C GLU A 38 -17.34 3.62 2.38
N PHE A 39 -16.63 4.73 2.16
CA PHE A 39 -15.28 4.91 2.68
C PHE A 39 -15.25 4.71 4.19
N THR A 40 -14.36 3.85 4.63
CA THR A 40 -14.09 3.56 6.04
C THR A 40 -12.59 3.41 6.29
N LEU A 41 -12.18 3.70 7.51
CA LEU A 41 -10.81 3.48 7.95
C LEU A 41 -10.52 2.01 8.29
N GLY A 42 -11.51 1.13 8.11
CA GLY A 42 -11.39 -0.27 8.46
C GLY A 42 -11.42 -0.52 9.97
N THR A 43 -11.28 -1.79 10.34
CA THR A 43 -11.25 -2.27 11.71
C THR A 43 -9.96 -3.02 11.99
N LEU A 44 -9.48 -2.90 13.22
CA LEU A 44 -8.34 -3.64 13.74
C LEU A 44 -8.81 -4.47 14.95
N GLU A 45 -8.73 -5.78 14.84
CA GLU A 45 -9.04 -6.73 15.91
C GLU A 45 -7.79 -7.54 16.24
N GLY A 46 -7.19 -7.23 17.40
CA GLY A 46 -5.87 -7.77 17.73
C GLY A 46 -4.82 -7.29 16.72
N ASN A 47 -4.23 -8.22 15.99
CA ASN A 47 -3.24 -7.97 14.94
C ASN A 47 -3.81 -8.13 13.51
N HIS A 48 -5.13 -8.34 13.37
CA HIS A 48 -5.80 -8.49 12.09
C HIS A 48 -6.53 -7.21 11.69
N TYR A 49 -6.22 -6.68 10.52
CA TYR A 49 -6.84 -5.50 9.95
C TYR A 49 -7.75 -5.88 8.78
N THR A 50 -8.94 -5.27 8.74
CA THR A 50 -9.92 -5.44 7.67
C THR A 50 -10.48 -4.11 7.23
N ASN A 51 -10.52 -3.86 5.94
CA ASN A 51 -11.17 -2.70 5.34
C ASN A 51 -12.08 -3.13 4.19
N PRO A 52 -13.41 -3.19 4.40
CA PRO A 52 -14.36 -3.58 3.35
C PRO A 52 -14.37 -2.64 2.15
N TRP A 53 -14.24 -1.33 2.37
CA TRP A 53 -14.21 -0.34 1.28
C TRP A 53 -13.01 -0.57 0.36
N ALA A 54 -11.84 -0.84 0.94
CA ALA A 54 -10.63 -1.11 0.16
C ALA A 54 -10.52 -2.58 -0.27
N ASP A 55 -11.46 -3.46 0.15
CA ASP A 55 -11.33 -4.91 -0.03
C ASP A 55 -9.92 -5.38 0.34
N LEU A 56 -9.52 -5.02 1.56
CA LEU A 56 -8.17 -5.22 2.06
C LEU A 56 -8.20 -5.88 3.41
N THR A 57 -7.49 -6.99 3.52
CA THR A 57 -7.18 -7.64 4.81
C THR A 57 -5.67 -7.80 4.91
N LEU A 58 -5.16 -7.72 6.12
CA LEU A 58 -3.79 -8.10 6.43
C LEU A 58 -3.63 -8.46 7.91
N THR A 59 -2.62 -9.25 8.21
CA THR A 59 -2.31 -9.69 9.57
C THR A 59 -0.87 -9.33 9.90
N PHE A 60 -0.70 -8.59 11.01
CA PHE A 60 0.63 -8.29 11.54
C PHE A 60 1.12 -9.49 12.38
N PRO A 61 2.45 -9.76 12.43
CA PRO A 61 3.02 -10.74 13.35
C PRO A 61 2.66 -10.45 14.81
N GLU A 62 2.57 -11.50 15.65
CA GLU A 62 2.18 -11.37 17.06
C GLU A 62 3.15 -10.50 17.87
N GLU A 63 4.43 -10.48 17.50
CA GLU A 63 5.46 -9.66 18.11
C GLU A 63 5.40 -8.17 17.73
N ALA A 64 4.64 -7.82 16.70
CA ALA A 64 4.52 -6.43 16.27
C ALA A 64 3.69 -5.59 17.25
N VAL A 65 4.13 -4.38 17.49
CA VAL A 65 3.30 -3.36 18.13
C VAL A 65 2.40 -2.78 17.06
N VAL A 66 1.09 -3.06 17.14
CA VAL A 66 0.12 -2.62 16.14
C VAL A 66 -0.62 -1.39 16.66
N LEU A 67 -0.61 -0.33 15.85
CA LEU A 67 -1.22 0.96 16.16
C LEU A 67 -2.25 1.32 15.08
N LYS A 68 -3.37 1.88 15.51
CA LYS A 68 -4.37 2.48 14.63
C LYS A 68 -4.32 4.00 14.80
N GLY A 69 -4.01 4.71 13.73
CA GLY A 69 -4.11 6.16 13.68
C GLY A 69 -5.57 6.63 13.56
N ASP A 70 -5.81 7.87 13.90
CA ASP A 70 -7.11 8.54 13.82
C ASP A 70 -7.28 9.36 12.53
N GLY A 71 -6.23 9.39 11.71
CA GLY A 71 -6.16 10.23 10.52
C GLY A 71 -5.94 11.70 10.89
N SER A 72 -4.88 12.29 10.37
CA SER A 72 -4.62 13.71 10.54
C SER A 72 -4.30 14.36 9.20
N SER A 73 -4.83 15.58 8.99
CA SER A 73 -4.63 16.40 7.80
C SER A 73 -5.02 15.73 6.47
N ARG A 74 -4.12 15.15 5.71
CA ARG A 74 -4.37 14.52 4.40
C ARG A 74 -4.39 13.01 4.43
N THR A 75 -3.95 12.41 5.53
CA THR A 75 -3.97 10.97 5.74
C THR A 75 -5.19 10.62 6.58
N TYR A 76 -6.10 9.82 6.03
CA TYR A 76 -7.37 9.50 6.68
C TYR A 76 -7.23 8.42 7.74
N ALA A 77 -6.38 7.46 7.52
CA ALA A 77 -6.07 6.44 8.51
C ALA A 77 -4.64 5.98 8.35
N LEU A 78 -4.03 5.68 9.47
CA LEU A 78 -2.79 4.94 9.56
C LEU A 78 -3.07 3.71 10.41
N VAL A 79 -2.86 2.54 9.84
CA VAL A 79 -2.72 1.30 10.60
C VAL A 79 -1.29 0.86 10.39
N GLY A 80 -0.55 0.65 11.46
CA GLY A 80 0.85 0.29 11.36
C GLY A 80 1.23 -0.79 12.35
N GLY A 81 2.05 -1.74 11.91
CA GLY A 81 2.76 -2.66 12.76
C GLY A 81 4.26 -2.39 12.65
N GLU A 82 4.91 -2.30 13.77
CA GLU A 82 6.34 -2.11 13.85
C GLU A 82 6.99 -3.05 14.84
N HIS A 83 8.21 -3.42 14.57
CA HIS A 83 9.04 -4.20 15.46
C HIS A 83 10.47 -3.66 15.42
N VAL A 84 11.08 -3.57 16.58
CA VAL A 84 12.50 -3.22 16.73
C VAL A 84 13.22 -4.47 17.26
N ASP A 85 14.31 -4.86 16.62
CA ASP A 85 15.11 -6.00 17.06
C ASP A 85 15.65 -5.74 18.48
N PRO A 86 15.35 -6.63 19.47
CA PRO A 86 15.82 -6.42 20.83
C PRO A 86 17.34 -6.55 21.00
N ASP A 87 17.99 -7.27 20.09
CA ASP A 87 19.44 -7.49 20.09
C ASP A 87 20.18 -6.34 19.37
N ASP A 88 19.51 -5.67 18.44
CA ASP A 88 20.01 -4.50 17.72
C ASP A 88 18.88 -3.45 17.57
N PRO A 89 18.76 -2.50 18.52
CA PRO A 89 17.71 -1.48 18.50
C PRO A 89 17.73 -0.54 17.28
N GLU A 90 18.80 -0.53 16.50
CA GLU A 90 18.86 0.23 15.24
C GLU A 90 18.17 -0.52 14.10
N LEU A 91 17.98 -1.84 14.23
CA LEU A 91 17.23 -2.63 13.27
C LEU A 91 15.73 -2.60 13.58
N SER A 92 14.95 -2.35 12.55
CA SER A 92 13.49 -2.31 12.67
C SER A 92 12.81 -2.70 11.36
N TYR A 93 11.54 -3.08 11.46
CA TYR A 93 10.62 -3.01 10.32
C TYR A 93 9.37 -2.26 10.70
N ARG A 94 8.76 -1.65 9.71
CA ARG A 94 7.43 -1.01 9.82
C ARG A 94 6.63 -1.33 8.57
N VAL A 95 5.36 -1.71 8.76
CA VAL A 95 4.40 -1.83 7.67
C VAL A 95 3.22 -0.94 7.99
N THR A 96 2.82 -0.08 7.05
CA THR A 96 1.69 0.83 7.23
C THR A 96 0.67 0.69 6.12
N VAL A 97 -0.59 0.97 6.46
CA VAL A 97 -1.70 1.16 5.53
C VAL A 97 -2.17 2.59 5.68
N ASP A 98 -2.03 3.36 4.61
CA ASP A 98 -2.44 4.76 4.57
C ASP A 98 -3.53 4.98 3.51
N PHE A 99 -4.40 5.96 3.77
CA PHE A 99 -5.39 6.45 2.82
C PHE A 99 -5.21 7.96 2.65
N THR A 100 -5.11 8.42 1.42
CA THR A 100 -4.98 9.85 1.12
C THR A 100 -5.80 10.22 -0.11
N GLU A 101 -6.15 11.51 -0.25
CA GLU A 101 -6.84 12.01 -1.42
C GLU A 101 -6.00 11.80 -2.69
N ALA A 102 -6.65 11.36 -3.76
CA ALA A 102 -6.04 11.21 -5.09
C ALA A 102 -6.17 12.51 -5.89
N ASP A 103 -5.48 13.56 -5.43
CA ASP A 103 -5.47 14.89 -6.07
C ASP A 103 -4.76 14.91 -7.43
N VAL A 104 -4.07 13.83 -7.77
CA VAL A 104 -3.27 13.66 -9.00
C VAL A 104 -3.48 12.27 -9.57
N GLU A 105 -3.15 12.07 -10.84
CA GLU A 105 -3.13 10.75 -11.46
C GLU A 105 -2.13 9.81 -10.76
N LEU A 106 -2.46 8.51 -10.70
CA LEU A 106 -1.65 7.48 -10.03
C LEU A 106 -0.19 7.47 -10.52
N ASP A 107 0.03 7.55 -11.83
CA ASP A 107 1.39 7.56 -12.39
C ASP A 107 2.21 8.75 -11.90
N ARG A 108 1.59 9.93 -11.79
CA ARG A 108 2.24 11.11 -11.24
C ARG A 108 2.55 10.95 -9.75
N PHE A 109 1.65 10.33 -8.99
CA PHE A 109 1.90 10.03 -7.58
C PHE A 109 3.10 9.10 -7.42
N MET A 110 3.18 8.05 -8.24
CA MET A 110 4.31 7.12 -8.27
C MET A 110 5.63 7.80 -8.67
N ASP A 111 5.59 8.78 -9.59
CA ASP A 111 6.77 9.59 -9.93
C ASP A 111 7.28 10.40 -8.72
N VAL A 112 6.37 10.96 -7.94
CA VAL A 112 6.73 11.69 -6.71
C VAL A 112 7.37 10.74 -5.68
N LEU A 113 6.83 9.53 -5.48
CA LEU A 113 7.43 8.54 -4.58
C LEU A 113 8.86 8.14 -5.03
N ARG A 114 9.06 7.91 -6.33
CA ARG A 114 10.39 7.61 -6.88
C ARG A 114 11.38 8.75 -6.66
N GLN A 115 10.92 9.99 -6.89
CA GLN A 115 11.76 11.16 -6.65
C GLN A 115 12.10 11.33 -5.17
N TYR A 116 11.14 11.10 -4.28
CA TYR A 116 11.35 11.16 -2.83
C TYR A 116 12.41 10.15 -2.40
N GLY A 117 12.26 8.87 -2.77
CA GLY A 117 13.24 7.83 -2.47
C GLY A 117 14.65 8.21 -2.96
N SER A 118 14.79 8.71 -4.20
CA SER A 118 16.09 9.15 -4.74
C SER A 118 16.69 10.33 -3.95
N THR A 119 15.88 11.24 -3.43
CA THR A 119 16.33 12.38 -2.62
C THR A 119 16.86 11.92 -1.27
N GLU A 120 16.24 10.90 -0.68
CA GLU A 120 16.69 10.28 0.58
C GLU A 120 17.86 9.30 0.40
N GLY A 121 18.38 9.16 -0.82
CA GLY A 121 19.55 8.32 -1.11
C GLY A 121 19.23 6.86 -1.43
N TYR A 122 17.96 6.53 -1.64
CA TYR A 122 17.55 5.20 -2.10
C TYR A 122 17.72 5.06 -3.62
N GLN A 123 18.03 3.85 -4.03
CA GLN A 123 17.99 3.44 -5.44
C GLN A 123 16.64 2.79 -5.73
N VAL A 124 16.06 3.10 -6.88
CA VAL A 124 14.84 2.42 -7.35
C VAL A 124 15.23 1.07 -7.93
N ASP A 125 14.83 -0.02 -7.26
CA ASP A 125 15.11 -1.39 -7.68
C ASP A 125 14.12 -1.85 -8.75
N SER A 126 12.82 -1.55 -8.55
CA SER A 126 11.77 -1.85 -9.51
C SER A 126 10.58 -0.90 -9.38
N SER A 127 9.82 -0.76 -10.47
CA SER A 127 8.53 -0.05 -10.48
C SER A 127 7.63 -0.72 -11.52
N GLU A 128 6.67 -1.53 -11.06
CA GLU A 128 5.85 -2.39 -11.89
C GLU A 128 4.44 -2.57 -11.31
N ASN A 129 3.55 -3.17 -12.07
CA ASN A 129 2.28 -3.63 -11.53
C ASN A 129 2.47 -4.97 -10.82
N VAL A 130 1.85 -5.10 -9.66
CA VAL A 130 1.85 -6.35 -8.88
C VAL A 130 0.44 -6.69 -8.43
N GLU A 131 0.13 -7.98 -8.35
CA GLU A 131 -1.14 -8.47 -7.82
C GLU A 131 -1.01 -8.75 -6.33
N LEU A 132 -1.85 -8.08 -5.51
CA LEU A 132 -1.90 -8.27 -4.06
C LEU A 132 -3.36 -8.38 -3.61
N GLY A 133 -3.70 -9.47 -2.92
CA GLY A 133 -5.06 -9.67 -2.39
C GLY A 133 -6.15 -9.64 -3.47
N GLY A 134 -5.83 -10.07 -4.71
CA GLY A 134 -6.76 -10.04 -5.84
C GLY A 134 -6.89 -8.69 -6.53
N HIS A 135 -6.02 -7.72 -6.22
CA HIS A 135 -6.04 -6.39 -6.82
C HIS A 135 -4.68 -5.98 -7.38
N THR A 136 -4.71 -5.23 -8.48
CA THR A 136 -3.51 -4.68 -9.10
C THR A 136 -3.05 -3.41 -8.36
N TYR A 137 -1.81 -3.41 -7.90
CA TYR A 137 -1.13 -2.26 -7.32
C TYR A 137 0.03 -1.81 -8.22
N ARG A 138 0.30 -0.51 -8.23
CA ARG A 138 1.56 0.03 -8.74
C ARG A 138 2.59 -0.06 -7.62
N SER A 139 3.71 -0.73 -7.88
CA SER A 139 4.80 -0.81 -6.92
C SER A 139 5.91 0.19 -7.22
N CYS A 140 6.60 0.63 -6.17
CA CYS A 140 7.90 1.29 -6.24
C CYS A 140 8.74 0.68 -5.12
N ARG A 141 9.69 -0.16 -5.48
CA ARG A 141 10.61 -0.81 -4.54
C ARG A 141 11.93 -0.09 -4.57
N THR A 142 12.41 0.27 -3.40
CA THR A 142 13.65 1.04 -3.27
C THR A 142 14.54 0.44 -2.19
N SER A 143 15.85 0.59 -2.36
CA SER A 143 16.81 0.17 -1.36
C SER A 143 17.97 1.15 -1.21
N THR A 144 18.60 1.13 -0.04
CA THR A 144 19.87 1.81 0.20
C THR A 144 20.80 0.87 0.95
N ARG A 145 22.10 1.03 0.73
CA ARG A 145 23.13 0.28 1.45
C ARG A 145 23.99 1.23 2.24
N PHE A 146 24.09 0.99 3.54
CA PHE A 146 24.89 1.79 4.45
C PHE A 146 26.39 1.39 4.42
N ALA A 147 27.24 2.23 4.99
CA ALA A 147 28.69 2.01 5.00
C ALA A 147 29.13 0.80 5.83
N ASP A 148 28.34 0.39 6.80
CA ASP A 148 28.55 -0.81 7.63
C ASP A 148 28.18 -2.11 6.91
N GLY A 149 27.55 -2.00 5.73
CA GLY A 149 27.14 -3.12 4.89
C GLY A 149 25.68 -3.53 5.06
N THR A 150 24.94 -2.94 6.01
CA THR A 150 23.50 -3.17 6.16
C THR A 150 22.72 -2.62 4.97
N SER A 151 21.59 -3.21 4.66
CA SER A 151 20.70 -2.75 3.60
C SER A 151 19.32 -2.45 4.17
N HIS A 152 18.73 -1.35 3.73
CA HIS A 152 17.40 -0.93 4.10
C HIS A 152 16.52 -0.80 2.87
N HIS A 153 15.27 -1.21 2.99
CA HIS A 153 14.28 -1.22 1.91
C HIS A 153 13.10 -0.33 2.29
N SER A 154 12.54 0.34 1.28
CA SER A 154 11.32 1.10 1.39
C SER A 154 10.47 0.80 0.15
N ASP A 155 9.47 -0.07 0.33
CA ASP A 155 8.64 -0.61 -0.74
C ASP A 155 7.22 -0.08 -0.63
N TRP A 156 6.76 0.53 -1.71
CA TRP A 156 5.45 1.16 -1.80
C TRP A 156 4.57 0.38 -2.78
N TYR A 157 3.32 0.14 -2.37
CA TYR A 157 2.29 -0.44 -3.22
C TYR A 157 1.08 0.46 -3.16
N VAL A 158 0.67 1.00 -4.30
CA VAL A 158 -0.39 2.01 -4.37
C VAL A 158 -1.43 1.58 -5.39
N ARG A 159 -2.70 1.65 -5.01
CA ARG A 159 -3.81 1.61 -5.95
C ARG A 159 -4.78 2.76 -5.69
N GLN A 160 -5.52 3.14 -6.70
CA GLN A 160 -6.55 4.16 -6.60
C GLN A 160 -7.92 3.51 -6.53
N ILE A 161 -8.72 3.96 -5.56
CA ILE A 161 -10.15 3.68 -5.46
C ILE A 161 -10.86 5.02 -5.46
N GLU A 162 -11.61 5.32 -6.53
CA GLU A 162 -12.28 6.61 -6.72
C GLU A 162 -11.34 7.80 -6.55
N ASP A 163 -11.58 8.65 -5.54
CA ASP A 163 -10.85 9.86 -5.21
C ASP A 163 -9.76 9.64 -4.14
N LYS A 164 -9.41 8.40 -3.83
CA LYS A 164 -8.42 8.06 -2.80
C LYS A 164 -7.36 7.09 -3.29
N PHE A 165 -6.14 7.28 -2.77
CA PHE A 165 -5.11 6.27 -2.84
C PHE A 165 -5.14 5.38 -1.60
N VAL A 166 -5.04 4.07 -1.82
CA VAL A 166 -4.70 3.07 -0.82
C VAL A 166 -3.20 2.80 -0.95
N ILE A 167 -2.47 3.02 0.12
CA ILE A 167 -1.00 2.95 0.14
C ILE A 167 -0.60 1.89 1.17
N LEU A 168 0.12 0.88 0.71
CA LEU A 168 0.81 -0.06 1.57
C LEU A 168 2.30 0.30 1.51
N HIS A 169 2.90 0.62 2.64
CA HIS A 169 4.30 0.95 2.73
C HIS A 169 5.02 -0.01 3.67
N PHE A 170 6.04 -0.67 3.15
CA PHE A 170 6.91 -1.60 3.84
C PHE A 170 8.29 -0.98 3.96
N ASP A 171 8.74 -0.78 5.20
CA ASP A 171 9.98 -0.12 5.54
C ASP A 171 10.76 -1.05 6.48
N TYR A 172 11.89 -1.62 6.02
CA TYR A 172 12.55 -2.68 6.75
C TYR A 172 14.05 -2.81 6.41
N TYR A 173 14.81 -3.28 7.39
CA TYR A 173 16.17 -3.76 7.16
C TYR A 173 16.14 -5.19 6.59
N GLU A 174 17.13 -5.55 5.74
CA GLU A 174 17.20 -6.86 5.08
C GLU A 174 17.15 -8.01 6.09
N GLU A 175 17.75 -7.84 7.26
CA GLU A 175 17.76 -8.81 8.35
C GLU A 175 16.36 -9.12 8.90
N LEU A 176 15.45 -8.15 8.84
CA LEU A 176 14.05 -8.27 9.29
C LEU A 176 13.05 -8.45 8.14
N LYS A 177 13.55 -8.72 6.93
CA LYS A 177 12.71 -8.95 5.75
C LYS A 177 11.67 -10.05 5.97
N GLY A 178 12.02 -11.11 6.71
CA GLY A 178 11.11 -12.23 6.96
C GLY A 178 9.81 -11.81 7.68
N GLN A 179 9.86 -10.84 8.59
CA GLN A 179 8.70 -10.30 9.29
C GLN A 179 7.85 -9.43 8.36
N ALA A 180 8.49 -8.57 7.57
CA ALA A 180 7.79 -7.78 6.55
C ALA A 180 7.10 -8.68 5.50
N ASP A 181 7.78 -9.75 5.06
CA ASP A 181 7.23 -10.74 4.12
C ASP A 181 6.01 -11.48 4.70
N GLN A 182 5.94 -11.73 6.02
CA GLN A 182 4.74 -12.33 6.64
C GLN A 182 3.52 -11.43 6.46
N VAL A 183 3.65 -10.12 6.70
CA VAL A 183 2.57 -9.16 6.44
C VAL A 183 2.19 -9.14 4.97
N TYR A 184 3.19 -9.06 4.09
CA TYR A 184 2.97 -9.05 2.64
C TYR A 184 2.18 -10.28 2.16
N GLN A 185 2.53 -11.48 2.65
CA GLN A 185 1.86 -12.73 2.29
C GLN A 185 0.44 -12.85 2.85
N SER A 186 0.12 -12.10 3.90
CA SER A 186 -1.21 -12.12 4.52
C SER A 186 -2.24 -11.23 3.82
N ILE A 187 -1.81 -10.40 2.84
CA ILE A 187 -2.70 -9.48 2.14
C ILE A 187 -3.76 -10.27 1.37
N GLY A 188 -5.04 -9.99 1.66
CA GLY A 188 -6.18 -10.64 1.00
C GLY A 188 -6.51 -12.04 1.49
N GLN A 189 -5.97 -12.47 2.65
CA GLN A 189 -6.25 -13.79 3.25
C GLN A 189 -7.29 -13.70 4.38
#